data_c8618800e8a0c433e92c56eebf8a2e5e
#
_entry.id   c8618800e8a0c433e92c56eebf8a2e5e
#
_cell.length_a   1.000
_cell.length_b   1.000
_cell.length_c   1.000
_cell.angle_alpha   90.00
_cell.angle_beta   90.00
_cell.angle_gamma   90.00
#
_symmetry.space_group_name_H-M   'P 1'
#
loop_
_entity.id
_entity.type
_entity.pdbx_description
1 polymer ?
#
loop_
_entity_poly.entity_id
_entity_poly.type
_entity_poly.pdbx_seq_one_letter_code
_entity_poly.pdbx_strand_id
1 'polypeptide(L)'
;MNTNTTNFKIQEALDALGVKDINLGTSTGANSFANGPTINSYSPVDGKKIGSVVCTSQGDYEAVMTSATAAFVDWRTMPAPQRGEIVRQFGNKLRDLKEPLG
;
A
#
# COMPACT_ATOMS: atom_id res chain seq x y z
N MET A 1 9.86 10.70 -18.89
CA MET A 1 10.44 9.67 -18.00
C MET A 1 11.92 9.95 -17.80
N ASN A 2 12.41 9.83 -16.60
CA ASN A 2 13.81 10.03 -16.36
C ASN A 2 14.62 8.75 -16.64
N THR A 3 15.92 8.90 -16.89
CA THR A 3 16.82 7.81 -17.26
C THR A 3 17.00 6.77 -16.15
N ASN A 4 16.99 7.21 -14.90
CA ASN A 4 17.16 6.30 -13.75
C ASN A 4 16.01 5.33 -13.62
N THR A 5 14.78 5.80 -13.84
CA THR A 5 13.59 4.94 -13.83
C THR A 5 13.74 3.83 -14.86
N THR A 6 14.23 4.18 -16.06
CA THR A 6 14.45 3.21 -17.14
C THR A 6 15.59 2.24 -16.79
N ASN A 7 16.73 2.76 -16.32
CA ASN A 7 17.93 1.96 -16.05
C ASN A 7 17.73 0.94 -14.95
N PHE A 8 16.94 1.26 -13.93
CA PHE A 8 16.69 0.37 -12.78
C PHE A 8 15.33 -0.29 -12.84
N LYS A 9 14.61 -0.16 -13.96
CA LYS A 9 13.26 -0.73 -14.15
C LYS A 9 12.28 -0.26 -13.08
N ILE A 10 12.47 0.92 -12.54
CA ILE A 10 11.64 1.45 -11.46
C ILE A 10 10.21 1.64 -11.95
N GLN A 11 10.02 2.16 -13.16
CA GLN A 11 8.68 2.39 -13.70
C GLN A 11 7.91 1.08 -13.87
N GLU A 12 8.57 0.01 -14.31
CA GLU A 12 7.95 -1.31 -14.42
C GLU A 12 7.51 -1.82 -13.04
N ALA A 13 8.36 -1.64 -12.02
CA ALA A 13 8.03 -2.04 -10.66
C ALA A 13 6.85 -1.25 -10.11
N LEU A 14 6.84 0.07 -10.31
CA LEU A 14 5.74 0.92 -9.85
C LEU A 14 4.42 0.54 -10.52
N ASP A 15 4.44 0.27 -11.81
CA ASP A 15 3.26 -0.16 -12.55
C ASP A 15 2.75 -1.51 -12.05
N ALA A 16 3.65 -2.46 -11.80
CA ALA A 16 3.30 -3.78 -11.30
C ALA A 16 2.67 -3.72 -9.90
N LEU A 17 3.11 -2.77 -9.08
CA LEU A 17 2.58 -2.58 -7.72
C LEU A 17 1.34 -1.67 -7.70
N GLY A 18 0.99 -1.06 -8.82
CA GLY A 18 -0.15 -0.14 -8.88
C GLY A 18 0.13 1.21 -8.24
N VAL A 19 1.39 1.59 -8.10
CA VAL A 19 1.78 2.89 -7.55
C VAL A 19 1.59 3.96 -8.62
N LYS A 20 0.95 5.06 -8.25
CA LYS A 20 0.62 6.19 -9.14
C LYS A 20 1.45 7.42 -8.75
N ASP A 21 1.28 8.50 -9.53
CA ASP A 21 1.92 9.78 -9.20
C ASP A 21 1.44 10.31 -7.84
N ILE A 22 0.15 10.19 -7.57
CA ILE A 22 -0.46 10.57 -6.29
C ILE A 22 -1.15 9.33 -5.74
N ASN A 23 -0.80 8.96 -4.52
CA ASN A 23 -1.30 7.76 -3.86
C ASN A 23 -2.02 8.16 -2.57
N LEU A 24 -3.11 7.46 -2.26
CA LEU A 24 -3.85 7.69 -1.03
C LEU A 24 -3.27 6.81 0.08
N GLY A 25 -2.93 7.41 1.20
CA GLY A 25 -2.20 6.74 2.29
C GLY A 25 -3.07 5.93 3.24
N THR A 26 -4.38 5.89 3.03
CA THR A 26 -5.31 5.18 3.92
C THR A 26 -6.13 4.18 3.13
N SER A 27 -6.32 2.99 3.68
CA SER A 27 -7.14 1.96 3.03
C SER A 27 -7.85 1.11 4.07
N THR A 28 -9.10 0.75 3.77
CA THR A 28 -9.84 -0.27 4.50
C THR A 28 -9.90 -1.59 3.72
N GLY A 29 -9.12 -1.69 2.64
CA GLY A 29 -9.16 -2.82 1.71
C GLY A 29 -10.10 -2.57 0.55
N ALA A 30 -11.35 -2.25 0.81
CA ALA A 30 -12.34 -1.94 -0.23
C ALA A 30 -12.25 -0.50 -0.70
N ASN A 31 -11.91 0.42 0.18
CA ASN A 31 -11.87 1.86 -0.10
C ASN A 31 -10.50 2.43 0.25
N SER A 32 -10.05 3.38 -0.57
CA SER A 32 -8.83 4.15 -0.31
C SER A 32 -9.22 5.62 -0.23
N PHE A 33 -8.64 6.32 0.76
CA PHE A 33 -8.92 7.75 0.99
C PHE A 33 -7.77 8.36 1.78
N ALA A 34 -7.69 9.67 1.77
CA ALA A 34 -6.71 10.39 2.59
C ALA A 34 -7.06 11.87 2.60
N ASN A 35 -6.92 12.51 3.76
CA ASN A 35 -7.27 13.92 3.96
C ASN A 35 -6.18 14.68 4.70
N GLY A 36 -5.00 14.12 4.85
CA GLY A 36 -3.86 14.73 5.50
C GLY A 36 -2.95 15.46 4.52
N PRO A 37 -1.77 15.90 4.99
CA PRO A 37 -0.80 16.57 4.13
C PRO A 37 -0.19 15.60 3.10
N THR A 38 0.34 16.16 2.02
CA THR A 38 0.99 15.36 0.98
C THR A 38 2.49 15.30 1.22
N ILE A 39 3.07 14.12 1.10
CA ILE A 39 4.51 13.88 1.18
C ILE A 39 5.00 13.46 -0.19
N ASN A 40 6.09 14.07 -0.65
CA ASN A 40 6.72 13.71 -1.91
C ASN A 40 7.90 12.77 -1.64
N SER A 41 8.07 11.79 -2.51
CA SER A 41 9.20 10.86 -2.48
C SER A 41 10.15 11.17 -3.61
N TYR A 42 11.42 11.26 -3.31
CA TYR A 42 12.48 11.61 -4.27
C TYR A 42 13.49 10.49 -4.40
N SER A 43 13.99 10.29 -5.62
CA SER A 43 15.02 9.30 -5.87
C SER A 43 16.35 9.75 -5.26
N PRO A 44 17.06 8.89 -4.51
CA PRO A 44 18.39 9.21 -4.02
C PRO A 44 19.44 9.23 -5.14
N VAL A 45 19.12 8.74 -6.32
CA VAL A 45 20.06 8.67 -7.43
C VAL A 45 20.20 10.03 -8.12
N ASP A 46 19.09 10.70 -8.41
CA ASP A 46 19.09 11.96 -9.16
C ASP A 46 18.29 13.09 -8.50
N GLY A 47 17.66 12.83 -7.36
CA GLY A 47 16.86 13.81 -6.65
C GLY A 47 15.51 14.11 -7.28
N LYS A 48 15.11 13.39 -8.33
CA LYS A 48 13.84 13.62 -9.00
C LYS A 48 12.69 12.98 -8.24
N LYS A 49 11.52 13.60 -8.33
CA LYS A 49 10.32 13.12 -7.67
C LYS A 49 9.85 11.81 -8.30
N ILE A 50 9.63 10.79 -7.49
CA ILE A 50 9.11 9.49 -7.91
C ILE A 50 7.59 9.47 -7.85
N GLY A 51 7.03 10.03 -6.78
CA GLY A 51 5.60 10.05 -6.56
C GLY A 51 5.26 10.78 -5.27
N SER A 52 3.98 10.82 -4.93
CA SER A 52 3.48 11.49 -3.73
C SER A 52 2.49 10.61 -3.01
N VAL A 53 2.39 10.78 -1.71
CA VAL A 53 1.39 10.11 -0.87
C VAL A 53 0.63 11.17 -0.11
N VAL A 54 -0.69 11.11 -0.17
CA VAL A 54 -1.56 11.93 0.68
C VAL A 54 -1.68 11.19 2.01
N CYS A 55 -1.24 11.83 3.08
CA CYS A 55 -1.18 11.20 4.39
C CYS A 55 -2.56 11.02 5.02
N THR A 56 -2.63 10.11 5.98
CA THR A 56 -3.82 9.85 6.77
C THR A 56 -4.04 11.00 7.76
N SER A 57 -5.27 11.53 7.81
CA SER A 57 -5.68 12.50 8.82
C SER A 57 -6.15 11.77 10.09
N GLN A 58 -6.39 12.52 11.15
CA GLN A 58 -6.97 11.95 12.39
C GLN A 58 -8.33 11.32 12.12
N GLY A 59 -9.18 11.98 11.33
CA GLY A 59 -10.49 11.43 10.95
C GLY A 59 -10.38 10.17 10.12
N ASP A 60 -9.41 10.11 9.20
CA ASP A 60 -9.15 8.93 8.39
C ASP A 60 -8.72 7.75 9.27
N TYR A 61 -7.84 8.01 10.23
CA TYR A 61 -7.39 6.99 11.18
C TYR A 61 -8.57 6.43 11.99
N GLU A 62 -9.42 7.29 12.49
CA GLU A 62 -10.61 6.88 13.24
C GLU A 62 -11.54 6.00 12.39
N ALA A 63 -11.71 6.36 11.13
CA ALA A 63 -12.53 5.57 10.20
C ALA A 63 -11.96 4.18 9.99
N VAL A 64 -10.65 4.06 9.82
CA VAL A 64 -9.97 2.78 9.65
C VAL A 64 -10.10 1.92 10.91
N MET A 65 -9.91 2.51 12.07
CA MET A 65 -10.00 1.78 13.33
C MET A 65 -11.43 1.30 13.59
N THR A 66 -12.44 2.09 13.24
CA THR A 66 -13.83 1.69 13.34
C THR A 66 -14.12 0.50 12.41
N SER A 67 -13.65 0.56 11.18
CA SER A 67 -13.81 -0.52 10.22
C SER A 67 -13.09 -1.79 10.66
N ALA A 68 -11.88 -1.66 11.18
CA ALA A 68 -11.08 -2.79 11.66
C ALA A 68 -11.74 -3.45 12.87
N THR A 69 -12.28 -2.66 13.79
CA THR A 69 -12.97 -3.19 14.99
C THR A 69 -14.22 -3.97 14.58
N ALA A 70 -14.98 -3.47 13.61
CA ALA A 70 -16.14 -4.18 13.10
C ALA A 70 -15.74 -5.50 12.42
N ALA A 71 -14.68 -5.48 11.62
CA ALA A 71 -14.16 -6.68 10.96
C ALA A 71 -13.65 -7.73 11.97
N PHE A 72 -13.09 -7.29 13.08
CA PHE A 72 -12.57 -8.18 14.11
C PHE A 72 -13.67 -9.05 14.73
N VAL A 73 -14.90 -8.55 14.83
CA VAL A 73 -16.03 -9.31 15.39
C VAL A 73 -16.22 -10.62 14.63
N ASP A 74 -16.15 -10.59 13.31
CA ASP A 74 -16.24 -11.79 12.48
C ASP A 74 -14.93 -12.56 12.45
N TRP A 75 -13.81 -11.86 12.35
CA TRP A 75 -12.49 -12.47 12.29
C TRP A 75 -12.18 -13.34 13.50
N ARG A 76 -12.49 -12.85 14.70
CA ARG A 76 -12.19 -13.57 15.94
C ARG A 76 -12.96 -14.88 16.08
N THR A 77 -14.11 -15.00 15.39
CA THR A 77 -14.93 -16.22 15.41
C THR A 77 -14.50 -17.24 14.34
N MET A 78 -13.65 -16.81 13.39
CA MET A 78 -13.15 -17.69 12.35
C MET A 78 -12.17 -18.71 12.95
N PRO A 79 -12.31 -20.02 12.63
CA PRO A 79 -11.37 -21.03 13.12
C PRO A 79 -9.92 -20.73 12.71
N ALA A 80 -8.97 -21.06 13.59
CA ALA A 80 -7.56 -20.77 13.37
C ALA A 80 -7.02 -21.30 12.03
N PRO A 81 -7.37 -22.52 11.57
CA PRO A 81 -6.90 -22.97 10.24
C PRO A 81 -7.38 -22.09 9.09
N GLN A 82 -8.59 -21.55 9.16
CA GLN A 82 -9.12 -20.65 8.12
C GLN A 82 -8.40 -19.31 8.14
N ARG A 83 -8.11 -18.78 9.33
CA ARG A 83 -7.33 -17.55 9.46
C ARG A 83 -5.92 -17.74 8.91
N GLY A 84 -5.30 -18.88 9.21
CA GLY A 84 -4.00 -19.23 8.67
C GLY A 84 -3.98 -19.32 7.15
N GLU A 85 -5.06 -19.81 6.55
CA GLU A 85 -5.18 -19.88 5.09
C GLU A 85 -5.18 -18.49 4.45
N ILE A 86 -5.87 -17.53 5.06
CA ILE A 86 -5.87 -16.14 4.57
C ILE A 86 -4.46 -15.54 4.67
N VAL A 87 -3.77 -15.77 5.79
CA VAL A 87 -2.39 -15.30 5.97
C VAL A 87 -1.45 -15.95 4.95
N ARG A 88 -1.66 -17.24 4.66
CA ARG A 88 -0.87 -17.96 3.66
C ARG A 88 -1.03 -17.31 2.27
N GLN A 89 -2.26 -16.97 1.88
CA GLN A 89 -2.53 -16.29 0.62
C GLN A 89 -1.84 -14.94 0.56
N PHE A 90 -1.85 -14.20 1.66
CA PHE A 90 -1.15 -12.93 1.75
C PHE A 90 0.36 -13.11 1.56
N GLY A 91 0.95 -14.11 2.21
CA GLY A 91 2.36 -14.43 2.07
C GLY A 91 2.74 -14.83 0.63
N ASN A 92 1.87 -15.60 -0.03
CA ASN A 92 2.09 -15.97 -1.43
C ASN A 92 2.05 -14.75 -2.34
N LYS A 93 1.14 -13.80 -2.08
CA LYS A 93 1.07 -12.58 -2.87
C LYS A 93 2.34 -11.74 -2.70
N LEU A 94 2.87 -11.65 -1.50
CA LEU A 94 4.16 -10.98 -1.27
C LEU A 94 5.30 -11.66 -2.04
N ARG A 95 5.29 -12.99 -2.09
CA ARG A 95 6.29 -13.75 -2.83
C ARG A 95 6.19 -13.49 -4.33
N ASP A 96 4.96 -13.44 -4.86
CA ASP A 96 4.73 -13.15 -6.27
C ASP A 96 5.20 -11.74 -6.66
N LEU A 97 5.12 -10.80 -5.74
CA LEU A 97 5.51 -9.40 -5.96
C LEU A 97 6.93 -9.09 -5.45
N LYS A 98 7.71 -10.11 -5.12
CA LYS A 98 9.05 -9.95 -4.54
C LYS A 98 9.95 -9.05 -5.39
N GLU A 99 10.00 -9.28 -6.69
CA GLU A 99 10.86 -8.49 -7.59
C GLU A 99 10.46 -7.01 -7.63
N PRO A 100 9.17 -6.66 -7.87
CA PRO A 100 8.76 -5.26 -7.85
C PRO A 100 8.95 -4.58 -6.50
N LEU A 101 8.76 -5.31 -5.39
CA LEU A 101 8.89 -4.75 -4.05
C LEU A 101 10.37 -4.53 -3.67
N GLY A 102 11.28 -5.32 -4.21
CA GLY A 102 12.72 -5.18 -3.95
C GLY A 102 13.38 -4.16 -4.83
#